data_9f2b7d5604451a52690c08300249507a
#
_entry.id   9f2b7d5604451a52690c08300249507a
#
_cell.length_a   1.000
_cell.length_b   1.000
_cell.length_c   1.000
_cell.angle_alpha   90.00
_cell.angle_beta   90.00
_cell.angle_gamma   90.00
#
_symmetry.space_group_name_H-M   'P 1'
#
loop_
_entity.id
_entity.type
_entity.pdbx_description
1 polymer ?
#
loop_
_entity_poly.entity_id
_entity_poly.type
_entity_poly.pdbx_seq_one_letter_code
_entity_poly.pdbx_strand_id
1 'polypeptide(L)'
;MRFQIVDLERDWWGKIEDFSIVRNRFLETLYDGDYILWKSRDEEFPESLLDYIRRLKPEYPYYDILRINLVNDRWVEWANPRYSGSLVSNRVRYKGRLHEQLVPSKPYGKIDIPIIHNQHGPRPYNSGWKQTRAYRPVLAYKKFMDVMIGR
;
A
#
# COMPACT_ATOMS: atom_id res chain seq x y z
N MET A 1 -5.78 -2.67 -16.86
CA MET A 1 -4.69 -1.73 -16.52
C MET A 1 -3.36 -2.46 -16.53
N ARG A 2 -2.35 -1.85 -17.11
CA ARG A 2 -0.97 -2.36 -17.02
C ARG A 2 -0.30 -1.73 -15.79
N PHE A 3 0.34 -2.54 -15.00
CA PHE A 3 1.06 -2.07 -13.83
C PHE A 3 2.27 -2.96 -13.54
N GLN A 4 3.23 -2.40 -12.81
CA GLN A 4 4.36 -3.15 -12.27
C GLN A 4 4.44 -2.94 -10.76
N ILE A 5 4.92 -3.95 -10.07
CA ILE A 5 5.14 -3.90 -8.63
C ILE A 5 6.57 -3.43 -8.39
N VAL A 6 6.73 -2.35 -7.63
CA VAL A 6 8.03 -1.82 -7.26
C VAL A 6 8.21 -1.87 -5.75
N ASP A 7 9.28 -2.52 -5.32
CA ASP A 7 9.72 -2.59 -3.94
C ASP A 7 11.05 -1.85 -3.84
N LEU A 8 11.11 -0.73 -3.14
CA LEU A 8 12.31 0.09 -3.08
C LEU A 8 13.50 -0.62 -2.44
N GLU A 9 13.27 -1.53 -1.49
CA GLU A 9 14.35 -2.33 -0.90
C GLU A 9 14.99 -3.27 -1.92
N ARG A 10 14.20 -3.82 -2.82
CA ARG A 10 14.67 -4.74 -3.87
C ARG A 10 15.18 -4.00 -5.10
N ASP A 11 14.49 -2.94 -5.52
CA ASP A 11 14.62 -2.35 -6.85
C ASP A 11 15.47 -1.09 -6.88
N TRP A 12 15.90 -0.59 -5.75
CA TRP A 12 16.75 0.60 -5.65
C TRP A 12 18.09 0.27 -4.98
N TRP A 13 19.16 0.82 -5.54
CA TRP A 13 20.52 0.64 -5.04
C TRP A 13 20.96 1.84 -4.22
N GLY A 14 21.49 1.57 -3.04
CA GLY A 14 22.10 2.59 -2.20
C GLY A 14 21.14 3.20 -1.19
N LYS A 15 21.66 4.21 -0.49
CA LYS A 15 20.93 4.92 0.56
C LYS A 15 19.89 5.85 -0.06
N ILE A 16 18.70 5.86 0.52
CA ILE A 16 17.65 6.79 0.15
C ILE A 16 17.63 7.94 1.16
N GLU A 17 17.96 9.14 0.72
CA GLU A 17 17.88 10.35 1.53
C GLU A 17 16.57 11.08 1.35
N ASP A 18 15.99 11.00 0.15
CA ASP A 18 14.70 11.60 -0.19
C ASP A 18 13.89 10.61 -1.00
N PHE A 19 12.86 10.05 -0.36
CA PHE A 19 12.00 9.05 -0.99
C PHE A 19 11.21 9.61 -2.18
N SER A 20 10.84 10.88 -2.15
CA SER A 20 10.10 11.48 -3.25
C SER A 20 10.92 11.51 -4.55
N ILE A 21 12.20 11.79 -4.46
CA ILE A 21 13.10 11.77 -5.62
C ILE A 21 13.19 10.38 -6.22
N VAL A 22 13.40 9.37 -5.39
CA VAL A 22 13.51 7.98 -5.85
C VAL A 22 12.22 7.51 -6.48
N ARG A 23 11.09 7.75 -5.84
CA ARG A 23 9.78 7.36 -6.38
C ARG A 23 9.49 8.04 -7.72
N ASN A 24 9.80 9.33 -7.84
CA ASN A 24 9.60 10.08 -9.07
C ASN A 24 10.44 9.54 -10.23
N ARG A 25 11.65 9.04 -9.96
CA ARG A 25 12.47 8.41 -11.00
C ARG A 25 11.80 7.17 -11.58
N PHE A 26 11.18 6.35 -10.73
CA PHE A 26 10.40 5.22 -11.22
C PHE A 26 9.18 5.67 -12.02
N LEU A 27 8.47 6.70 -11.58
CA LEU A 27 7.32 7.23 -12.32
C LEU A 27 7.72 7.75 -13.71
N GLU A 28 8.88 8.37 -13.83
CA GLU A 28 9.40 8.88 -15.11
C GLU A 28 9.65 7.79 -16.14
N THR A 29 9.84 6.54 -15.71
CA THR A 29 10.04 5.41 -16.63
C THR A 29 8.75 4.86 -17.21
N LEU A 30 7.60 5.26 -16.69
CA LEU A 30 6.31 4.73 -17.11
C LEU A 30 5.86 5.32 -18.44
N TYR A 31 5.24 4.47 -19.26
CA TYR A 31 4.46 4.92 -20.41
C TYR A 31 3.09 5.41 -19.97
N ASP A 32 2.43 6.18 -20.83
CA ASP A 32 1.07 6.63 -20.56
C ASP A 32 0.13 5.45 -20.38
N GLY A 33 -0.68 5.54 -19.34
CA GLY A 33 -1.60 4.47 -18.97
C GLY A 33 -1.02 3.36 -18.10
N ASP A 34 0.28 3.41 -17.82
CA ASP A 34 0.92 2.44 -16.91
C ASP A 34 0.93 2.98 -15.48
N TYR A 35 0.90 2.05 -14.53
CA TYR A 35 0.89 2.37 -13.11
C TYR A 35 1.98 1.59 -12.36
N ILE A 36 2.38 2.11 -11.23
CA ILE A 36 3.21 1.41 -10.25
C ILE A 36 2.36 1.08 -9.04
N LEU A 37 2.40 -0.19 -8.64
CA LEU A 37 1.89 -0.65 -7.35
C LEU A 37 3.08 -0.75 -6.41
N TRP A 38 3.15 0.18 -5.47
CA TRP A 38 4.23 0.22 -4.50
C TRP A 38 4.07 -0.90 -3.48
N LYS A 39 5.15 -1.62 -3.24
CA LYS A 39 5.22 -2.66 -2.23
C LYS A 39 6.23 -2.26 -1.17
N SER A 40 5.85 -2.34 0.08
CA SER A 40 6.77 -2.22 1.21
C SER A 40 7.00 -3.59 1.85
N ARG A 41 7.95 -3.61 2.78
CA ARG A 41 8.28 -4.79 3.56
C ARG A 41 7.04 -5.29 4.30
N ASP A 42 6.93 -6.61 4.41
CA ASP A 42 5.84 -7.30 5.12
C ASP A 42 4.45 -7.08 4.51
N GLU A 43 4.38 -6.58 3.28
CA GLU A 43 3.13 -6.50 2.53
C GLU A 43 2.94 -7.69 1.61
N GLU A 44 1.72 -8.18 1.56
CA GLU A 44 1.28 -9.19 0.59
C GLU A 44 0.12 -8.63 -0.24
N PHE A 45 0.16 -8.94 -1.52
CA PHE A 45 -0.91 -8.58 -2.45
C PHE A 45 -1.72 -9.83 -2.77
N PRO A 46 -2.95 -9.96 -2.22
CA PRO A 46 -3.82 -11.06 -2.57
C PRO A 46 -4.09 -11.11 -4.08
N GLU A 47 -4.22 -12.31 -4.64
CA GLU A 47 -4.47 -12.46 -6.07
C GLU A 47 -5.78 -11.76 -6.49
N SER A 48 -6.77 -11.71 -5.60
CA SER A 48 -8.01 -10.98 -5.84
C SER A 48 -7.78 -9.48 -6.07
N LEU A 49 -6.83 -8.88 -5.35
CA LEU A 49 -6.44 -7.48 -5.57
C LEU A 49 -5.76 -7.30 -6.92
N LEU A 50 -4.82 -8.17 -7.25
CA LEU A 50 -4.08 -8.09 -8.51
C LEU A 50 -5.01 -8.29 -9.71
N ASP A 51 -5.94 -9.22 -9.62
CA ASP A 51 -6.93 -9.44 -10.67
C ASP A 51 -7.86 -8.24 -10.83
N TYR A 52 -8.28 -7.65 -9.73
CA TYR A 52 -9.08 -6.44 -9.77
C TYR A 52 -8.35 -5.31 -10.50
N ILE A 53 -7.09 -5.08 -10.16
CA ILE A 53 -6.29 -4.03 -10.80
C ILE A 53 -6.11 -4.30 -12.29
N ARG A 54 -5.84 -5.54 -12.68
CA ARG A 54 -5.71 -5.90 -14.11
C ARG A 54 -6.95 -5.57 -14.93
N ARG A 55 -8.13 -5.68 -14.33
CA ARG A 55 -9.42 -5.41 -14.98
C ARG A 55 -9.87 -3.96 -14.85
N LEU A 56 -9.23 -3.19 -14.00
CA LEU A 56 -9.61 -1.82 -13.73
C LEU A 56 -9.39 -0.95 -14.96
N LYS A 57 -10.39 -0.17 -15.31
CA LYS A 57 -10.25 0.89 -16.33
C LYS A 57 -9.67 2.12 -15.64
N PRO A 58 -8.51 2.61 -16.09
CA PRO A 58 -7.88 3.75 -15.44
C PRO A 58 -8.68 5.03 -15.64
N GLU A 59 -9.22 5.56 -14.56
CA GLU A 59 -9.97 6.82 -14.54
C GLU A 59 -9.21 7.93 -13.81
N TYR A 60 -8.39 7.56 -12.84
CA TYR A 60 -7.71 8.50 -11.95
C TYR A 60 -6.21 8.41 -12.08
N PRO A 61 -5.49 9.52 -11.84
CA PRO A 61 -4.03 9.51 -11.89
C PRO A 61 -3.39 8.64 -10.81
N TYR A 62 -4.09 8.38 -9.72
CA TYR A 62 -3.67 7.40 -8.72
C TYR A 62 -4.86 6.89 -7.92
N TYR A 63 -4.64 5.81 -7.19
CA TYR A 63 -5.63 5.15 -6.34
C TYR A 63 -5.03 4.87 -4.98
N ASP A 64 -5.79 5.17 -3.93
CA ASP A 64 -5.49 4.69 -2.59
C ASP A 64 -6.07 3.30 -2.42
N ILE A 65 -5.29 2.40 -1.84
CA ILE A 65 -5.69 1.02 -1.62
C ILE A 65 -5.85 0.77 -0.13
N LEU A 66 -6.93 0.12 0.24
CA LEU A 66 -7.18 -0.32 1.60
C LEU A 66 -6.03 -1.22 2.07
N ARG A 67 -5.58 -1.03 3.28
CA ARG A 67 -4.56 -1.88 3.89
C ARG A 67 -5.04 -2.42 5.23
N ILE A 68 -4.88 -3.73 5.41
CA ILE A 68 -5.12 -4.42 6.67
C ILE A 68 -3.77 -4.58 7.36
N ASN A 69 -3.66 -4.06 8.57
CA ASN A 69 -2.43 -4.11 9.34
C ASN A 69 -2.54 -5.17 10.44
N LEU A 70 -1.61 -6.11 10.41
CA LEU A 70 -1.48 -7.17 11.40
C LEU A 70 -0.13 -7.06 12.10
N VAL A 71 -0.07 -7.52 13.33
CA VAL A 71 1.18 -7.73 14.06
C VAL A 71 1.21 -9.18 14.52
N ASN A 72 2.16 -9.95 14.03
CA ASN A 72 2.26 -11.38 14.29
C ASN A 72 0.91 -12.09 14.08
N ASP A 73 0.33 -11.88 12.90
CA ASP A 73 -0.95 -12.46 12.47
C ASP A 73 -2.18 -11.97 13.24
N ARG A 74 -2.06 -10.91 14.02
CA ARG A 74 -3.16 -10.39 14.84
C ARG A 74 -3.63 -9.03 14.33
N TRP A 75 -4.93 -8.87 14.27
CA TRP A 75 -5.59 -7.60 13.98
C TRP A 75 -5.24 -6.55 15.03
N VAL A 76 -4.91 -5.35 14.58
CA VAL A 76 -4.65 -4.20 15.46
C VAL A 76 -5.72 -3.15 15.23
N GLU A 77 -6.59 -2.97 16.20
CA GLU A 77 -7.82 -2.19 16.04
C GLU A 77 -7.56 -0.73 15.66
N TRP A 78 -6.64 -0.05 16.31
CA TRP A 78 -6.39 1.37 16.07
C TRP A 78 -5.75 1.65 14.70
N ALA A 79 -5.13 0.65 14.10
CA ALA A 79 -4.45 0.80 12.81
C ALA A 79 -5.30 0.29 11.63
N ASN A 80 -6.55 -0.09 11.86
CA ASN A 80 -7.35 -0.77 10.86
C ASN A 80 -8.79 -0.26 10.78
N PRO A 81 -9.35 -0.27 9.60
CA PRO A 81 -8.65 -0.32 8.32
C PRO A 81 -8.12 1.07 7.92
N ARG A 82 -7.14 1.11 7.01
CA ARG A 82 -6.59 2.38 6.48
C ARG A 82 -6.34 2.30 4.98
N TYR A 83 -6.57 3.41 4.30
CA TYR A 83 -6.18 3.56 2.90
C TYR A 83 -4.75 4.09 2.86
N SER A 84 -3.78 3.20 2.82
CA SER A 84 -2.36 3.54 2.85
C SER A 84 -1.52 2.88 1.75
N GLY A 85 -2.12 2.00 0.95
CA GLY A 85 -1.49 1.50 -0.26
C GLY A 85 -1.69 2.46 -1.43
N SER A 86 -0.83 2.39 -2.44
CA SER A 86 -0.89 3.32 -3.58
C SER A 86 -0.60 2.63 -4.90
N LEU A 87 -1.44 2.94 -5.88
CA LEU A 87 -1.29 2.58 -7.28
C LEU A 87 -1.21 3.87 -8.07
N VAL A 88 -0.06 4.18 -8.68
CA VAL A 88 0.27 5.54 -9.11
C VAL A 88 0.73 5.56 -10.56
N SER A 89 0.18 6.48 -11.36
CA SER A 89 0.60 6.74 -12.74
C SER A 89 1.65 7.86 -12.81
N ASN A 90 2.17 8.10 -14.02
CA ASN A 90 3.10 9.19 -14.26
C ASN A 90 2.46 10.58 -14.35
N ARG A 91 1.14 10.68 -14.17
CA ARG A 91 0.42 11.97 -14.20
C ARG A 91 0.52 12.75 -12.90
N VAL A 92 1.10 12.16 -11.87
CA VAL A 92 1.36 12.78 -10.57
C VAL A 92 2.82 12.62 -10.19
N ARG A 93 3.27 13.40 -9.22
CA ARG A 93 4.61 13.31 -8.67
C ARG A 93 4.56 13.35 -7.15
N TYR A 94 5.53 12.72 -6.53
CA TYR A 94 5.70 12.79 -5.09
C TYR A 94 6.41 14.06 -4.68
N LYS A 95 5.99 14.63 -3.56
CA LYS A 95 6.62 15.79 -2.96
C LYS A 95 6.74 15.57 -1.45
N GLY A 96 7.86 15.95 -0.88
CA GLY A 96 8.13 15.78 0.53
C GLY A 96 9.16 14.70 0.80
N ARG A 97 10.14 15.02 1.65
CA ARG A 97 11.30 14.15 1.88
C ARG A 97 10.95 12.88 2.65
N LEU A 98 10.15 12.99 3.71
CA LEU A 98 9.81 11.89 4.61
C LEU A 98 8.33 11.52 4.55
N HIS A 99 7.46 12.51 4.53
CA HIS A 99 6.01 12.30 4.43
C HIS A 99 5.57 12.72 3.04
N GLU A 100 5.83 11.83 2.08
CA GLU A 100 5.57 12.12 0.69
C GLU A 100 4.07 12.30 0.42
N GLN A 101 3.75 13.32 -0.33
CA GLN A 101 2.40 13.58 -0.82
C GLN A 101 2.40 13.54 -2.34
N LEU A 102 1.30 13.12 -2.92
CA LEU A 102 1.09 13.16 -4.37
C LEU A 102 0.56 14.52 -4.79
N VAL A 103 1.12 15.05 -5.88
CA VAL A 103 0.73 16.33 -6.46
C VAL A 103 0.46 16.13 -7.94
N PRO A 104 -0.71 16.53 -8.44
CA PRO A 104 -1.88 17.02 -7.70
C PRO A 104 -2.52 15.93 -6.82
N SER A 105 -3.06 16.34 -5.69
CA SER A 105 -3.64 15.40 -4.72
C SER A 105 -5.03 14.91 -5.11
N LYS A 106 -5.68 15.56 -6.04
CA LYS A 106 -7.04 15.23 -6.51
C LYS A 106 -7.12 15.41 -8.02
N PRO A 107 -7.98 14.66 -8.70
CA PRO A 107 -8.83 13.58 -8.20
C PRO A 107 -8.03 12.29 -7.96
N TYR A 108 -8.56 11.38 -7.17
CA TYR A 108 -8.01 10.05 -6.97
C TYR A 108 -9.13 9.03 -6.73
N GLY A 109 -8.83 7.76 -6.98
CA GLY A 109 -9.76 6.67 -6.73
C GLY A 109 -9.40 5.89 -5.46
N LYS A 110 -10.30 5.00 -5.07
CA LYS A 110 -10.10 4.09 -3.95
C LYS A 110 -10.34 2.66 -4.37
N ILE A 111 -9.53 1.76 -3.84
CA ILE A 111 -9.67 0.32 -4.03
C ILE A 111 -9.89 -0.31 -2.66
N ASP A 112 -11.00 -1.03 -2.51
CA ASP A 112 -11.41 -1.61 -1.24
C ASP A 112 -10.99 -3.08 -1.06
N ILE A 113 -10.34 -3.67 -2.04
CA ILE A 113 -9.71 -4.98 -1.90
C ILE A 113 -8.35 -4.76 -1.27
N PRO A 114 -8.09 -5.29 -0.06
CA PRO A 114 -6.96 -4.81 0.73
C PRO A 114 -5.62 -5.46 0.38
N ILE A 115 -4.58 -4.68 0.63
CA ILE A 115 -3.21 -5.15 0.82
C ILE A 115 -3.11 -5.67 2.26
N ILE A 116 -2.39 -6.76 2.46
CA ILE A 116 -2.13 -7.32 3.78
C ILE A 116 -0.74 -6.90 4.22
N HIS A 117 -0.67 -6.18 5.31
CA HIS A 117 0.59 -5.79 5.93
C HIS A 117 0.74 -6.50 7.26
N ASN A 118 1.57 -7.54 7.31
CA ASN A 118 1.74 -8.38 8.48
C ASN A 118 3.15 -8.22 9.03
N GLN A 119 3.28 -7.42 10.08
CA GLN A 119 4.56 -7.17 10.71
C GLN A 119 4.89 -8.27 11.71
N HIS A 120 6.02 -8.93 11.50
CA HIS A 120 6.52 -10.01 12.36
C HIS A 120 7.62 -9.53 13.29
N GLY A 121 7.72 -10.18 14.46
CA GLY A 121 8.73 -9.88 15.45
C GLY A 121 8.39 -8.68 16.35
N PRO A 122 9.26 -8.38 17.31
CA PRO A 122 9.06 -7.24 18.19
C PRO A 122 9.31 -5.92 17.45
N ARG A 123 8.56 -4.88 17.82
CA ARG A 123 8.85 -3.53 17.34
C ARG A 123 10.17 -3.04 17.92
N PRO A 124 11.03 -2.42 17.13
CA PRO A 124 12.35 -1.98 17.60
C PRO A 124 12.30 -0.83 18.61
N TYR A 125 11.18 -0.14 18.70
CA TYR A 125 10.99 0.96 19.65
C TYR A 125 9.60 0.88 20.26
N ASN A 126 9.44 1.54 21.40
CA ASN A 126 8.15 1.58 22.08
C ASN A 126 7.18 2.47 21.30
N SER A 127 6.24 1.86 20.64
CA SER A 127 5.19 2.53 19.88
C SER A 127 3.82 2.19 20.48
N GLY A 128 2.78 2.84 19.98
CA GLY A 128 1.41 2.54 20.37
C GLY A 128 1.02 1.07 20.25
N TRP A 129 1.74 0.29 19.48
CA TRP A 129 1.50 -1.15 19.33
C TRP A 129 1.58 -1.90 20.64
N LYS A 130 2.56 -1.58 21.49
CA LYS A 130 2.74 -2.24 22.79
C LYS A 130 1.63 -1.89 23.79
N GLN A 131 1.03 -0.74 23.61
CA GLN A 131 0.00 -0.24 24.51
C GLN A 131 -1.40 -0.60 24.03
N THR A 132 -1.52 -1.10 22.83
CA THR A 132 -2.82 -1.46 22.25
C THR A 132 -3.30 -2.77 22.83
N ARG A 133 -4.47 -2.75 23.44
CA ARG A 133 -5.15 -3.96 23.93
C ARG A 133 -6.07 -4.59 22.90
N ALA A 134 -6.25 -3.94 21.78
CA ALA A 134 -7.24 -4.29 20.78
C ALA A 134 -6.66 -5.21 19.69
N TYR A 135 -6.04 -6.30 20.08
CA TYR A 135 -5.65 -7.35 19.15
C TYR A 135 -6.82 -8.31 18.92
N ARG A 136 -7.12 -8.55 17.66
CA ARG A 136 -8.12 -9.53 17.27
C ARG A 136 -7.44 -10.79 16.72
N PRO A 137 -8.04 -11.96 16.92
CA PRO A 137 -7.52 -13.21 16.36
C PRO A 137 -7.50 -13.18 14.82
N VAL A 138 -6.64 -13.99 14.22
CA VAL A 138 -6.56 -14.18 12.76
C VAL A 138 -7.91 -14.56 12.17
N LEU A 139 -8.75 -15.30 12.93
CA LEU A 139 -10.10 -15.64 12.47
C LEU A 139 -10.96 -14.42 12.18
N ALA A 140 -10.86 -13.37 12.99
CA ALA A 140 -11.59 -12.14 12.75
C ALA A 140 -11.08 -11.42 11.49
N TYR A 141 -9.78 -11.47 11.24
CA TYR A 141 -9.20 -10.96 10.01
C TYR A 141 -9.72 -11.71 8.78
N LYS A 142 -9.74 -13.04 8.82
CA LYS A 142 -10.27 -13.85 7.71
C LYS A 142 -11.74 -13.51 7.43
N LYS A 143 -12.53 -13.36 8.48
CA LYS A 143 -13.94 -12.98 8.35
C LYS A 143 -14.08 -11.61 7.71
N PHE A 144 -13.26 -10.65 8.12
CA PHE A 144 -13.22 -9.33 7.51
C PHE A 144 -12.91 -9.43 6.02
N MET A 145 -11.87 -10.18 5.64
CA MET A 145 -11.47 -10.37 4.25
C MET A 145 -12.58 -10.98 3.42
N ASP A 146 -13.29 -11.96 3.96
CA ASP A 146 -14.40 -12.61 3.25
C ASP A 146 -15.53 -11.62 2.96
N VAL A 147 -15.81 -10.71 3.85
CA VAL A 147 -16.79 -9.63 3.65
C VAL A 147 -16.30 -8.65 2.58
N MET A 148 -15.06 -8.18 2.70
CA MET A 148 -14.51 -7.13 1.82
C MET A 148 -14.37 -7.57 0.37
N ILE A 149 -14.06 -8.84 0.13
CA ILE A 149 -13.86 -9.36 -1.24
C ILE A 149 -15.03 -10.22 -1.75
N GLY A 150 -16.15 -10.23 -1.03
CA GLY A 150 -17.38 -10.91 -1.47
C GLY A 150 -17.34 -12.43 -1.43
N ARG A 151 -16.55 -12.99 -0.55
CA ARG A 151 -16.48 -14.46 -0.35
C ARG A 151 -17.46 -14.98 0.66
#